data_8608c7d72b7813f411d062633c8d1964
#
_entry.id   8608c7d72b7813f411d062633c8d1964
#
_cell.length_a   1.000
_cell.length_b   1.000
_cell.length_c   1.000
_cell.angle_alpha   90.00
_cell.angle_beta   90.00
_cell.angle_gamma   90.00
#
_symmetry.space_group_name_H-M   'P 1'
#
loop_
_entity.id
_entity.type
_entity.pdbx_description
1 polymer ?
#
loop_
_entity_poly.entity_id
_entity_poly.type
_entity_poly.pdbx_seq_one_letter_code
_entity_poly.pdbx_strand_id
1 'polypeptide(L)'
;MLEGMYSAAAGMAAQQQRLDALSNDLANANTAGYKRVRVAFRDLLYVRTGAGAAQGVASGSGAAAVQLGRGTEQGAMQNTGNKLDIALSGQGFIQVRDRQGQVALTRDGALQREPNGKLVTSTGADTGVTVPANVTDDQVGIGQDGTVTANNRVVGKLRLVNVRAPEHLQSAGDNLFRPTAQSGAPRAIAGATTLQQGVLEGSNVGMADTMTDLVDAQRAFEFASKAITTQDRLLEIANQVKR
;
A
#
# COMPACT_ATOMS: atom_id res chain seq x y z
N MET A 1 -3.05 -20.87 -32.35
CA MET A 1 -1.67 -20.81 -31.84
C MET A 1 -1.28 -19.40 -31.40
N LEU A 2 -1.55 -18.35 -32.18
CA LEU A 2 -1.30 -16.95 -31.76
C LEU A 2 -2.05 -16.56 -30.47
N GLU A 3 -3.29 -17.01 -30.28
CA GLU A 3 -4.09 -16.74 -29.06
C GLU A 3 -3.43 -17.27 -27.78
N GLY A 4 -2.79 -18.47 -27.83
CA GLY A 4 -2.06 -19.01 -26.68
C GLY A 4 -0.83 -18.18 -26.31
N MET A 5 -0.14 -17.58 -27.28
CA MET A 5 0.97 -16.67 -27.03
C MET A 5 0.48 -15.36 -26.37
N TYR A 6 -0.62 -14.79 -26.83
CA TYR A 6 -1.22 -13.59 -26.21
C TYR A 6 -1.65 -13.86 -24.78
N SER A 7 -2.30 -14.99 -24.54
CA SER A 7 -2.73 -15.40 -23.19
C SER A 7 -1.52 -15.61 -22.25
N ALA A 8 -0.45 -16.25 -22.73
CA ALA A 8 0.77 -16.42 -21.96
C ALA A 8 1.50 -15.09 -21.71
N ALA A 9 1.55 -14.19 -22.69
CA ALA A 9 2.13 -12.85 -22.54
C ALA A 9 1.33 -12.00 -21.53
N ALA A 10 0.00 -12.04 -21.56
CA ALA A 10 -0.85 -11.40 -20.57
C ALA A 10 -0.60 -11.97 -19.16
N GLY A 11 -0.47 -13.30 -19.03
CA GLY A 11 -0.11 -13.97 -17.79
C GLY A 11 1.24 -13.52 -17.24
N MET A 12 2.27 -13.43 -18.11
CA MET A 12 3.59 -12.90 -17.70
C MET A 12 3.51 -11.45 -17.21
N ALA A 13 2.81 -10.59 -17.94
CA ALA A 13 2.64 -9.19 -17.54
C ALA A 13 1.92 -9.07 -16.18
N ALA A 14 0.93 -9.92 -15.94
CA ALA A 14 0.22 -9.96 -14.67
C ALA A 14 1.11 -10.46 -13.52
N GLN A 15 1.97 -11.49 -13.77
CA GLN A 15 2.92 -11.96 -12.77
C GLN A 15 4.04 -10.93 -12.50
N GLN A 16 4.48 -10.19 -13.53
CA GLN A 16 5.44 -9.10 -13.33
C GLN A 16 4.88 -8.03 -12.40
N GLN A 17 3.64 -7.60 -12.60
CA GLN A 17 2.99 -6.63 -11.71
C GLN A 17 2.87 -7.15 -10.26
N ARG A 18 2.61 -8.45 -10.08
CA ARG A 18 2.61 -9.07 -8.75
C ARG A 18 4.01 -9.06 -8.13
N LEU A 19 5.04 -9.40 -8.90
CA LEU A 19 6.44 -9.36 -8.45
C LEU A 19 6.86 -7.95 -8.03
N ASP A 20 6.50 -6.92 -8.81
CA ASP A 20 6.79 -5.53 -8.50
C ASP A 20 6.13 -5.09 -7.20
N ALA A 21 4.86 -5.49 -6.97
CA ALA A 21 4.14 -5.20 -5.73
C ALA A 21 4.76 -5.90 -4.53
N LEU A 22 5.10 -7.20 -4.64
CA LEU A 22 5.72 -7.97 -3.56
C LEU A 22 7.13 -7.46 -3.23
N SER A 23 7.91 -7.07 -4.24
CA SER A 23 9.23 -6.46 -4.06
C SER A 23 9.15 -5.13 -3.33
N ASN A 24 8.15 -4.30 -3.67
CA ASN A 24 7.88 -3.05 -2.98
C ASN A 24 7.47 -3.29 -1.52
N ASP A 25 6.59 -4.28 -1.27
CA ASP A 25 6.17 -4.65 0.09
C ASP A 25 7.35 -5.14 0.93
N LEU A 26 8.21 -5.98 0.35
CA LEU A 26 9.42 -6.49 1.03
C LEU A 26 10.40 -5.36 1.38
N ALA A 27 10.63 -4.44 0.45
CA ALA A 27 11.48 -3.26 0.69
C ALA A 27 10.96 -2.38 1.83
N ASN A 28 9.63 -2.37 2.06
CA ASN A 28 8.97 -1.58 3.09
C ASN A 28 8.54 -2.41 4.32
N ALA A 29 9.06 -3.64 4.47
CA ALA A 29 8.71 -4.50 5.60
C ALA A 29 9.11 -3.89 6.97
N ASN A 30 10.12 -3.03 7.00
CA ASN A 30 10.59 -2.33 8.20
C ASN A 30 10.15 -0.86 8.28
N THR A 31 9.32 -0.38 7.35
CA THR A 31 8.85 1.00 7.32
C THR A 31 7.66 1.15 8.27
N ALA A 32 7.76 2.09 9.24
CA ALA A 32 6.68 2.36 10.20
C ALA A 32 5.39 2.79 9.49
N GLY A 33 4.27 2.19 9.89
CA GLY A 33 2.95 2.50 9.34
C GLY A 33 2.71 2.08 7.89
N TYR A 34 3.64 1.34 7.27
CA TYR A 34 3.46 0.86 5.90
C TYR A 34 2.33 -0.17 5.81
N LYS A 35 1.57 -0.09 4.74
CA LYS A 35 0.47 -1.00 4.43
C LYS A 35 0.71 -1.71 3.11
N ARG A 36 0.69 -3.06 3.15
CA ARG A 36 0.94 -3.90 1.98
C ARG A 36 -0.03 -3.61 0.84
N VAL A 37 0.45 -3.76 -0.38
CA VAL A 37 -0.36 -3.62 -1.60
C VAL A 37 -1.13 -4.91 -1.85
N ARG A 38 -2.42 -4.81 -2.14
CA ARG A 38 -3.26 -5.95 -2.52
C ARG A 38 -3.39 -6.01 -4.03
N VAL A 39 -2.89 -7.09 -4.62
CA VAL A 39 -3.02 -7.38 -6.05
C VAL A 39 -3.98 -8.55 -6.23
N ALA A 40 -4.94 -8.40 -7.12
CA ALA A 40 -5.81 -9.49 -7.55
C ALA A 40 -5.68 -9.73 -9.05
N PHE A 41 -5.96 -10.95 -9.46
CA PHE A 41 -6.05 -11.31 -10.86
C PHE A 41 -7.50 -11.30 -11.29
N ARG A 42 -7.76 -10.72 -12.45
CA ARG A 42 -9.05 -10.82 -13.12
C ARG A 42 -8.88 -11.50 -14.44
N ASP A 43 -9.85 -12.31 -14.80
CA ASP A 43 -9.98 -12.93 -16.10
C ASP A 43 -10.29 -11.86 -17.16
N LEU A 44 -9.71 -12.02 -18.35
CA LEU A 44 -9.99 -11.17 -19.51
C LEU A 44 -11.07 -11.82 -20.38
N LEU A 45 -11.70 -11.02 -21.23
CA LEU A 45 -12.81 -11.43 -22.07
C LEU A 45 -12.48 -12.67 -22.91
N TYR A 46 -13.48 -13.56 -23.07
CA TYR A 46 -13.41 -14.69 -23.98
C TYR A 46 -13.80 -14.27 -25.39
N VAL A 47 -12.94 -14.58 -26.35
CA VAL A 47 -13.26 -14.42 -27.76
C VAL A 47 -13.84 -15.75 -28.28
N ARG A 48 -15.06 -15.71 -28.81
CA ARG A 48 -15.68 -16.86 -29.47
C ARG A 48 -15.32 -16.83 -30.94
N THR A 49 -14.58 -17.84 -31.39
CA THR A 49 -14.22 -18.04 -32.79
C THR A 49 -15.00 -19.24 -33.35
N GLY A 50 -15.81 -19.02 -34.40
CA GLY A 50 -16.54 -20.07 -35.09
C GLY A 50 -17.79 -19.55 -35.77
N ALA A 51 -18.10 -20.05 -36.97
CA ALA A 51 -19.34 -19.78 -37.71
C ALA A 51 -20.52 -20.47 -36.99
N GLY A 52 -21.34 -19.69 -36.31
CA GLY A 52 -22.51 -20.19 -35.54
C GLY A 52 -22.33 -19.90 -34.05
N ALA A 53 -22.74 -18.74 -33.61
CA ALA A 53 -22.48 -18.14 -32.28
C ALA A 53 -22.93 -18.96 -31.05
N ALA A 54 -23.60 -20.10 -31.22
CA ALA A 54 -24.08 -20.93 -30.11
C ALA A 54 -23.15 -22.10 -29.73
N GLN A 55 -22.18 -22.48 -30.58
CA GLN A 55 -21.32 -23.66 -30.40
C GLN A 55 -19.82 -23.37 -30.63
N GLY A 56 -19.41 -22.10 -30.73
CA GLY A 56 -18.01 -21.73 -30.91
C GLY A 56 -17.15 -22.02 -29.69
N VAL A 57 -15.92 -22.48 -29.90
CA VAL A 57 -14.92 -22.63 -28.84
C VAL A 57 -14.60 -21.26 -28.28
N ALA A 58 -14.84 -21.04 -26.98
CA ALA A 58 -14.44 -19.83 -26.28
C ALA A 58 -12.96 -19.90 -25.97
N SER A 59 -12.16 -19.04 -26.56
CA SER A 59 -10.75 -18.86 -26.23
C SER A 59 -10.58 -17.71 -25.26
N GLY A 60 -9.94 -17.97 -24.11
CA GLY A 60 -9.66 -16.95 -23.09
C GLY A 60 -8.50 -16.05 -23.52
N SER A 61 -8.64 -14.74 -23.33
CA SER A 61 -7.58 -13.74 -23.64
C SER A 61 -6.51 -13.61 -22.56
N GLY A 62 -6.53 -14.49 -21.56
CA GLY A 62 -5.55 -14.46 -20.45
C GLY A 62 -6.07 -13.75 -19.20
N ALA A 63 -5.16 -13.34 -18.31
CA ALA A 63 -5.44 -12.68 -17.05
C ALA A 63 -4.73 -11.32 -16.97
N ALA A 64 -5.34 -10.38 -16.25
CA ALA A 64 -4.72 -9.11 -15.90
C ALA A 64 -4.62 -8.96 -14.39
N ALA A 65 -3.50 -8.46 -13.90
CA ALA A 65 -3.38 -8.05 -12.50
C ALA A 65 -4.07 -6.68 -12.29
N VAL A 66 -4.74 -6.53 -11.18
CA VAL A 66 -5.39 -5.28 -10.77
C VAL A 66 -5.01 -5.00 -9.33
N GLN A 67 -4.52 -3.80 -9.08
CA GLN A 67 -4.27 -3.35 -7.73
C GLN A 67 -5.61 -3.00 -7.05
N LEU A 68 -5.96 -3.76 -6.00
CA LEU A 68 -7.18 -3.54 -5.21
C LEU A 68 -7.04 -2.45 -4.14
N GLY A 69 -5.86 -1.82 -4.03
CA GLY A 69 -5.55 -0.87 -2.98
C GLY A 69 -4.61 -1.44 -1.93
N ARG A 70 -4.67 -0.89 -0.72
CA ARG A 70 -3.80 -1.30 0.39
C ARG A 70 -4.54 -2.06 1.46
N GLY A 71 -3.82 -2.95 2.15
CA GLY A 71 -4.35 -3.65 3.32
C GLY A 71 -4.68 -2.68 4.44
N THR A 72 -5.81 -2.89 5.12
CA THR A 72 -6.24 -2.06 6.25
C THR A 72 -5.88 -2.68 7.60
N GLU A 73 -5.32 -3.88 7.59
CA GLU A 73 -4.91 -4.61 8.78
C GLU A 73 -3.85 -3.83 9.55
N GLN A 74 -3.92 -3.89 10.88
CA GLN A 74 -2.98 -3.23 11.76
C GLN A 74 -1.66 -4.00 11.79
N GLY A 75 -0.53 -3.29 11.71
CA GLY A 75 0.81 -3.85 11.91
C GLY A 75 1.12 -4.13 13.38
N ALA A 76 2.22 -4.80 13.64
CA ALA A 76 2.68 -5.05 15.01
C ALA A 76 3.04 -3.74 15.71
N MET A 77 2.60 -3.60 16.96
CA MET A 77 2.95 -2.45 17.79
C MET A 77 4.34 -2.65 18.41
N GLN A 78 5.23 -1.68 18.24
CA GLN A 78 6.60 -1.71 18.75
C GLN A 78 6.80 -0.58 19.75
N ASN A 79 7.15 -0.92 20.98
CA ASN A 79 7.46 0.09 21.99
C ASN A 79 8.88 0.63 21.74
N THR A 80 8.97 1.92 21.43
CA THR A 80 10.24 2.60 21.16
C THR A 80 10.73 3.43 22.35
N GLY A 81 9.82 3.76 23.27
CA GLY A 81 10.12 4.64 24.42
C GLY A 81 10.32 6.12 24.05
N ASN A 82 10.36 6.47 22.76
CA ASN A 82 10.49 7.86 22.32
C ASN A 82 9.12 8.58 22.48
N LYS A 83 9.12 9.71 23.18
CA LYS A 83 7.91 10.50 23.47
C LYS A 83 7.22 11.08 22.24
N LEU A 84 7.95 11.26 21.14
CA LEU A 84 7.38 11.77 19.89
C LEU A 84 6.82 10.67 19.00
N ASP A 85 7.13 9.40 19.30
CA ASP A 85 6.57 8.28 18.56
C ASP A 85 5.14 8.00 19.02
N ILE A 86 4.26 7.80 18.05
CA ILE A 86 2.84 7.52 18.29
C ILE A 86 2.34 6.38 17.39
N ALA A 87 1.43 5.61 17.89
CA ALA A 87 0.72 4.63 17.09
C ALA A 87 -0.79 4.76 17.27
N LEU A 88 -1.53 4.53 16.20
CA LEU A 88 -2.98 4.43 16.28
C LEU A 88 -3.38 3.01 16.66
N SER A 89 -4.20 2.88 17.70
CA SER A 89 -4.89 1.64 18.03
C SER A 89 -6.30 1.70 17.46
N GLY A 90 -6.58 0.89 16.43
CA GLY A 90 -7.84 0.88 15.69
C GLY A 90 -7.72 1.42 14.27
N GLN A 91 -8.87 1.64 13.61
CA GLN A 91 -8.93 2.10 12.23
C GLN A 91 -8.83 3.63 12.13
N GLY A 92 -8.18 4.14 11.10
CA GLY A 92 -8.07 5.57 10.80
C GLY A 92 -6.66 5.99 10.44
N PHE A 93 -6.47 7.30 10.33
CA PHE A 93 -5.22 7.91 9.90
C PHE A 93 -4.99 9.21 10.66
N ILE A 94 -3.73 9.63 10.73
CA ILE A 94 -3.34 10.97 11.14
C ILE A 94 -3.45 11.85 9.91
N GLN A 95 -4.18 12.96 10.01
CA GLN A 95 -4.23 13.96 8.96
C GLN A 95 -3.02 14.88 9.07
N VAL A 96 -2.28 14.99 7.98
CA VAL A 96 -1.10 15.85 7.86
C VAL A 96 -1.21 16.73 6.61
N ARG A 97 -0.29 17.67 6.47
CA ARG A 97 -0.10 18.43 5.24
C ARG A 97 1.21 18.04 4.61
N ASP A 98 1.18 17.71 3.33
CA ASP A 98 2.41 17.43 2.58
C ASP A 98 3.24 18.72 2.39
N ARG A 99 4.43 18.59 1.80
CA ARG A 99 5.32 19.73 1.52
C ARG A 99 4.70 20.78 0.58
N GLN A 100 3.65 20.42 -0.15
CA GLN A 100 2.89 21.30 -1.03
C GLN A 100 1.69 21.96 -0.32
N GLY A 101 1.51 21.67 0.98
CA GLY A 101 0.40 22.18 1.78
C GLY A 101 -0.93 21.45 1.56
N GLN A 102 -0.94 20.37 0.76
CA GLN A 102 -2.14 19.58 0.50
C GLN A 102 -2.42 18.63 1.66
N VAL A 103 -3.70 18.36 1.88
CA VAL A 103 -4.12 17.40 2.91
C VAL A 103 -3.74 15.98 2.50
N ALA A 104 -3.01 15.32 3.36
CA ALA A 104 -2.62 13.92 3.23
C ALA A 104 -2.94 13.16 4.52
N LEU A 105 -3.02 11.87 4.42
CA LEU A 105 -3.30 10.93 5.51
C LEU A 105 -2.09 10.02 5.68
N THR A 106 -1.73 9.71 6.92
CA THR A 106 -0.64 8.78 7.19
C THR A 106 -0.92 7.88 8.38
N ARG A 107 -0.26 6.73 8.41
CA ARG A 107 -0.14 5.84 9.56
C ARG A 107 1.25 5.91 10.19
N ASP A 108 2.17 6.65 9.57
CA ASP A 108 3.49 6.88 10.13
C ASP A 108 3.37 7.79 11.35
N GLY A 109 3.73 7.25 12.50
CA GLY A 109 3.73 7.93 13.79
C GLY A 109 5.11 8.33 14.28
N ALA A 110 6.17 8.16 13.49
CA ALA A 110 7.50 8.64 13.82
C ALA A 110 7.56 10.16 13.65
N LEU A 111 7.19 10.90 14.69
CA LEU A 111 7.17 12.35 14.67
C LEU A 111 8.54 12.91 15.05
N GLN A 112 8.88 14.04 14.44
CA GLN A 112 10.08 14.81 14.72
C GLN A 112 9.72 16.27 14.93
N ARG A 113 10.50 16.97 15.74
CA ARG A 113 10.35 18.39 15.93
C ARG A 113 11.35 19.14 15.07
N GLU A 114 10.85 20.01 14.20
CA GLU A 114 11.67 20.95 13.45
C GLU A 114 12.23 22.07 14.35
N PRO A 115 13.30 22.78 13.93
CA PRO A 115 13.86 23.92 14.66
C PRO A 115 12.85 25.05 14.93
N ASN A 116 11.80 25.17 14.11
CA ASN A 116 10.71 26.13 14.28
C ASN A 116 9.62 25.66 15.28
N GLY A 117 9.81 24.48 15.89
CA GLY A 117 8.89 23.89 16.86
C GLY A 117 7.73 23.10 16.25
N LYS A 118 7.61 23.00 14.94
CA LYS A 118 6.56 22.21 14.30
C LYS A 118 6.81 20.72 14.49
N LEU A 119 5.74 19.97 14.76
CA LEU A 119 5.77 18.52 14.72
C LEU A 119 5.49 18.06 13.28
N VAL A 120 6.46 17.36 12.72
CA VAL A 120 6.40 16.79 11.36
C VAL A 120 6.61 15.28 11.43
N THR A 121 6.16 14.56 10.40
CA THR A 121 6.49 13.14 10.24
C THR A 121 7.96 12.97 9.86
N SER A 122 8.48 11.74 9.90
CA SER A 122 9.83 11.38 9.44
C SER A 122 10.14 11.86 8.01
N THR A 123 9.11 12.03 7.18
CA THR A 123 9.19 12.50 5.79
C THR A 123 8.99 14.01 5.61
N GLY A 124 8.74 14.75 6.71
CA GLY A 124 8.58 16.20 6.71
C GLY A 124 7.15 16.69 6.41
N ALA A 125 6.14 15.84 6.57
CA ALA A 125 4.73 16.26 6.48
C ALA A 125 4.29 16.91 7.80
N ASP A 126 3.68 18.10 7.72
CA ASP A 126 3.30 18.93 8.87
C ASP A 126 2.01 18.39 9.52
N THR A 127 2.04 18.12 10.81
CA THR A 127 0.86 17.69 11.59
C THR A 127 -0.06 18.85 11.96
N GLY A 128 0.40 20.10 11.79
CA GLY A 128 -0.31 21.31 12.18
C GLY A 128 -0.22 21.62 13.67
N VAL A 129 0.66 20.94 14.41
CA VAL A 129 0.92 21.21 15.83
C VAL A 129 2.31 21.84 15.98
N THR A 130 2.40 22.90 16.80
CA THR A 130 3.67 23.57 17.09
C THR A 130 3.95 23.50 18.59
N VAL A 131 5.09 22.93 18.95
CA VAL A 131 5.58 22.86 20.32
C VAL A 131 6.50 24.06 20.58
N PRO A 132 6.32 24.80 21.68
CA PRO A 132 7.18 25.94 22.03
C PRO A 132 8.67 25.53 22.18
N ALA A 133 9.58 26.39 21.76
CA ALA A 133 11.02 26.11 21.75
C ALA A 133 11.63 25.88 23.16
N ASN A 134 10.97 26.34 24.18
CA ASN A 134 11.40 26.21 25.59
C ASN A 134 11.02 24.88 26.26
N VAL A 135 10.45 23.95 25.50
CA VAL A 135 10.02 22.62 25.97
C VAL A 135 10.93 21.56 25.37
N THR A 136 11.39 20.61 26.16
CA THR A 136 12.14 19.45 25.69
C THR A 136 11.17 18.38 25.21
N ASP A 137 11.62 17.46 24.35
CA ASP A 137 10.77 16.42 23.78
C ASP A 137 10.21 15.46 24.85
N ASP A 138 10.94 15.27 25.95
CA ASP A 138 10.49 14.49 27.12
C ASP A 138 9.28 15.09 27.85
N GLN A 139 9.06 16.39 27.71
CA GLN A 139 7.97 17.13 28.34
C GLN A 139 6.72 17.21 27.43
N VAL A 140 6.79 16.60 26.24
CA VAL A 140 5.66 16.51 25.33
C VAL A 140 4.83 15.28 25.68
N GLY A 141 3.58 15.51 26.02
CA GLY A 141 2.59 14.46 26.23
C GLY A 141 1.57 14.44 25.09
N ILE A 142 1.26 13.22 24.58
CA ILE A 142 0.26 13.03 23.55
C ILE A 142 -0.85 12.16 24.12
N GLY A 143 -2.03 12.74 24.30
CA GLY A 143 -3.20 12.06 24.83
C GLY A 143 -3.82 11.08 23.83
N GLN A 144 -4.62 10.14 24.34
CA GLN A 144 -5.30 9.13 23.52
C GLN A 144 -6.26 9.75 22.50
N ASP A 145 -6.75 10.95 22.74
CA ASP A 145 -7.64 11.70 21.84
C ASP A 145 -6.90 12.57 20.81
N GLY A 146 -5.56 12.51 20.78
CA GLY A 146 -4.71 13.32 19.93
C GLY A 146 -4.34 14.69 20.51
N THR A 147 -4.75 15.02 21.73
CA THR A 147 -4.38 16.28 22.38
C THR A 147 -2.87 16.28 22.69
N VAL A 148 -2.14 17.27 22.19
CA VAL A 148 -0.71 17.44 22.45
C VAL A 148 -0.54 18.48 23.56
N THR A 149 0.18 18.08 24.60
CA THR A 149 0.50 18.92 25.76
C THR A 149 2.01 19.14 25.83
N ALA A 150 2.40 20.33 26.24
CA ALA A 150 3.78 20.71 26.52
C ALA A 150 3.82 21.42 27.89
N ASN A 151 4.61 20.91 28.84
CA ASN A 151 4.60 21.40 30.22
C ASN A 151 3.19 21.46 30.83
N ASN A 152 2.39 20.43 30.67
CA ASN A 152 0.98 20.34 31.13
C ASN A 152 0.02 21.38 30.50
N ARG A 153 0.41 22.10 29.47
CA ARG A 153 -0.47 23.01 28.72
C ARG A 153 -0.78 22.43 27.34
N VAL A 154 -2.02 22.49 26.92
CA VAL A 154 -2.42 22.08 25.59
C VAL A 154 -1.85 23.04 24.55
N VAL A 155 -1.05 22.51 23.62
CA VAL A 155 -0.42 23.27 22.54
C VAL A 155 -1.05 23.02 21.18
N GLY A 156 -1.78 21.90 21.04
CA GLY A 156 -2.48 21.56 19.81
C GLY A 156 -3.19 20.23 19.89
N LYS A 157 -3.75 19.82 18.77
CA LYS A 157 -4.42 18.51 18.65
C LYS A 157 -4.08 17.89 17.31
N LEU A 158 -3.60 16.64 17.32
CA LEU A 158 -3.45 15.81 16.13
C LEU A 158 -4.83 15.44 15.61
N ARG A 159 -5.06 15.62 14.33
CA ARG A 159 -6.34 15.32 13.69
C ARG A 159 -6.40 13.85 13.30
N LEU A 160 -7.23 13.11 14.00
CA LEU A 160 -7.52 11.72 13.69
C LEU A 160 -8.72 11.64 12.76
N VAL A 161 -8.56 11.00 11.63
CA VAL A 161 -9.61 10.91 10.62
C VAL A 161 -9.73 9.48 10.10
N ASN A 162 -10.91 9.13 9.67
CA ASN A 162 -11.16 7.90 8.93
C ASN A 162 -11.82 8.24 7.59
N VAL A 163 -11.71 7.34 6.63
CA VAL A 163 -12.37 7.41 5.33
C VAL A 163 -13.29 6.22 5.16
N ARG A 164 -14.30 6.36 4.32
CA ARG A 164 -15.31 5.31 4.11
C ARG A 164 -14.73 4.04 3.50
N ALA A 165 -13.81 4.19 2.55
CA ALA A 165 -13.19 3.10 1.80
C ALA A 165 -11.66 3.33 1.74
N PRO A 166 -10.91 2.93 2.80
CA PRO A 166 -9.47 3.18 2.89
C PRO A 166 -8.66 2.47 1.80
N GLU A 167 -9.18 1.38 1.24
CA GLU A 167 -8.58 0.65 0.11
C GLU A 167 -8.48 1.49 -1.16
N HIS A 168 -9.33 2.51 -1.32
CA HIS A 168 -9.32 3.42 -2.48
C HIS A 168 -8.51 4.70 -2.25
N LEU A 169 -7.74 4.79 -1.19
CA LEU A 169 -6.78 5.86 -1.00
C LEU A 169 -5.66 5.77 -2.03
N GLN A 170 -5.30 6.92 -2.60
CA GLN A 170 -4.18 7.01 -3.54
C GLN A 170 -2.88 7.20 -2.76
N SER A 171 -1.87 6.37 -3.02
CA SER A 171 -0.53 6.59 -2.49
C SER A 171 0.11 7.82 -3.12
N ALA A 172 0.61 8.74 -2.29
CA ALA A 172 1.27 9.96 -2.74
C ALA A 172 2.81 9.90 -2.60
N GLY A 173 3.36 8.77 -2.19
CA GLY A 173 4.76 8.63 -1.77
C GLY A 173 4.93 8.96 -0.29
N ASP A 174 6.15 8.78 0.24
CA ASP A 174 6.52 9.14 1.62
C ASP A 174 5.55 8.61 2.70
N ASN A 175 4.96 7.44 2.47
CA ASN A 175 3.94 6.84 3.33
C ASN A 175 2.69 7.73 3.57
N LEU A 176 2.43 8.62 2.59
CA LEU A 176 1.28 9.52 2.57
C LEU A 176 0.20 8.98 1.62
N PHE A 177 -1.06 9.19 2.00
CA PHE A 177 -2.23 8.80 1.23
C PHE A 177 -3.09 10.03 0.94
N ARG A 178 -3.54 10.17 -0.29
CA ARG A 178 -4.49 11.21 -0.69
C ARG A 178 -5.90 10.64 -0.80
N PRO A 179 -6.89 11.34 -0.25
CA PRO A 179 -8.29 10.97 -0.45
C PRO A 179 -8.68 11.07 -1.92
N THR A 180 -9.45 10.09 -2.39
CA THR A 180 -10.04 10.08 -3.74
C THR A 180 -11.56 10.22 -3.65
N ALA A 181 -12.23 10.45 -4.77
CA ALA A 181 -13.69 10.43 -4.81
C ALA A 181 -14.28 9.08 -4.35
N GLN A 182 -13.56 7.96 -4.59
CA GLN A 182 -13.97 6.61 -4.22
C GLN A 182 -13.73 6.32 -2.73
N SER A 183 -12.62 6.82 -2.15
CA SER A 183 -12.34 6.64 -0.72
C SER A 183 -13.30 7.44 0.16
N GLY A 184 -13.89 8.50 -0.38
CA GLY A 184 -14.69 9.48 0.34
C GLY A 184 -13.84 10.53 1.08
N ALA A 185 -14.50 11.58 1.54
CA ALA A 185 -13.85 12.65 2.30
C ALA A 185 -13.44 12.16 3.70
N PRO A 186 -12.26 12.59 4.21
CA PRO A 186 -11.84 12.31 5.58
C PRO A 186 -12.84 12.87 6.59
N ARG A 187 -13.24 12.04 7.55
CA ARG A 187 -14.15 12.42 8.65
C ARG A 187 -13.43 12.24 9.98
N ALA A 188 -13.62 13.17 10.90
CA ALA A 188 -13.09 13.04 12.25
C ALA A 188 -13.59 11.75 12.90
N ILE A 189 -12.69 11.04 13.58
CA ILE A 189 -13.03 9.82 14.30
C ILE A 189 -13.66 10.22 15.64
N ALA A 190 -14.85 9.65 15.93
CA ALA A 190 -15.48 9.77 17.23
C ALA A 190 -15.28 8.46 18.00
N GLY A 191 -14.33 8.44 18.94
CA GLY A 191 -14.32 7.53 20.09
C GLY A 191 -13.77 6.09 19.92
N ALA A 192 -13.59 5.57 18.71
CA ALA A 192 -13.20 4.15 18.54
C ALA A 192 -11.69 3.92 18.32
N THR A 193 -10.95 4.95 18.00
CA THR A 193 -9.50 4.87 17.73
C THR A 193 -8.77 5.73 18.75
N THR A 194 -7.74 5.14 19.37
CA THR A 194 -6.92 5.83 20.38
C THR A 194 -5.49 5.93 19.92
N LEU A 195 -4.78 6.96 20.36
CA LEU A 195 -3.34 7.08 20.20
C LEU A 195 -2.61 6.49 21.39
N GLN A 196 -1.51 5.83 21.11
CA GLN A 196 -0.56 5.36 22.11
C GLN A 196 0.76 6.09 21.88
N GLN A 197 1.26 6.76 22.91
CA GLN A 197 2.55 7.45 22.90
C GLN A 197 3.68 6.49 23.23
N GLY A 198 4.87 6.67 22.66
CA GLY A 198 6.04 5.81 22.88
C GLY A 198 6.01 4.51 22.11
N VAL A 199 5.09 4.38 21.16
CA VAL A 199 4.87 3.18 20.35
C VAL A 199 4.82 3.56 18.88
N LEU A 200 5.37 2.72 18.00
CA LEU A 200 5.21 2.82 16.56
C LEU A 200 4.41 1.62 16.02
N GLU A 201 3.59 1.87 15.03
CA GLU A 201 2.98 0.81 14.23
C GLU A 201 4.00 0.33 13.19
N GLY A 202 4.38 -0.94 13.23
CA GLY A 202 5.22 -1.55 12.21
C GLY A 202 4.47 -1.77 10.90
N SER A 203 5.20 -2.19 9.87
CA SER A 203 4.59 -2.64 8.61
C SER A 203 3.66 -3.85 8.87
N ASN A 204 2.58 -3.95 8.10
CA ASN A 204 1.72 -5.15 8.10
C ASN A 204 2.17 -6.20 7.07
N VAL A 205 3.41 -6.10 6.59
CA VAL A 205 4.03 -7.06 5.67
C VAL A 205 4.66 -8.20 6.47
N GLY A 206 4.18 -9.43 6.29
CA GLY A 206 4.83 -10.64 6.79
C GLY A 206 6.02 -11.01 5.90
N MET A 207 7.24 -10.82 6.39
CA MET A 207 8.45 -11.04 5.58
C MET A 207 8.53 -12.46 5.02
N ALA A 208 8.27 -13.48 5.84
CA ALA A 208 8.35 -14.88 5.43
C ALA A 208 7.28 -15.23 4.37
N ASP A 209 6.06 -14.77 4.58
CA ASP A 209 4.96 -14.98 3.64
C ASP A 209 5.22 -14.26 2.31
N THR A 210 5.72 -13.02 2.39
CA THR A 210 6.03 -12.24 1.18
C THR A 210 7.17 -12.84 0.37
N MET A 211 8.20 -13.41 1.03
CA MET A 211 9.28 -14.13 0.34
C MET A 211 8.76 -15.40 -0.34
N THR A 212 7.85 -16.14 0.30
CA THR A 212 7.23 -17.32 -0.30
C THR A 212 6.38 -16.93 -1.51
N ASP A 213 5.54 -15.90 -1.37
CA ASP A 213 4.74 -15.35 -2.47
C ASP A 213 5.60 -14.87 -3.64
N LEU A 214 6.77 -14.28 -3.36
CA LEU A 214 7.72 -13.81 -4.37
C LEU A 214 8.31 -14.97 -5.16
N VAL A 215 8.72 -16.05 -4.48
CA VAL A 215 9.23 -17.28 -5.14
C VAL A 215 8.14 -17.92 -6.00
N ASP A 216 6.91 -17.97 -5.51
CA ASP A 216 5.78 -18.52 -6.27
C ASP A 216 5.46 -17.68 -7.52
N ALA A 217 5.50 -16.35 -7.39
CA ALA A 217 5.30 -15.44 -8.53
C ALA A 217 6.43 -15.55 -9.56
N GLN A 218 7.69 -15.70 -9.12
CA GLN A 218 8.83 -15.94 -10.00
C GLN A 218 8.68 -17.25 -10.77
N ARG A 219 8.33 -18.34 -10.10
CA ARG A 219 8.10 -19.64 -10.75
C ARG A 219 6.96 -19.56 -11.77
N ALA A 220 5.85 -18.89 -11.42
CA ALA A 220 4.73 -18.70 -12.34
C ALA A 220 5.14 -17.89 -13.58
N PHE A 221 5.96 -16.85 -13.42
CA PHE A 221 6.54 -16.09 -14.52
C PHE A 221 7.42 -16.97 -15.42
N GLU A 222 8.31 -17.79 -14.84
CA GLU A 222 9.16 -18.72 -15.57
C GLU A 222 8.35 -19.76 -16.37
N PHE A 223 7.28 -20.31 -15.78
CA PHE A 223 6.39 -21.23 -16.49
C PHE A 223 5.70 -20.57 -17.68
N ALA A 224 5.21 -19.35 -17.54
CA ALA A 224 4.61 -18.61 -18.63
C ALA A 224 5.63 -18.30 -19.75
N SER A 225 6.88 -17.96 -19.40
CA SER A 225 7.98 -17.75 -20.34
C SER A 225 8.33 -19.04 -21.10
N LYS A 226 8.41 -20.18 -20.40
CA LYS A 226 8.63 -21.49 -21.02
C LYS A 226 7.52 -21.89 -21.98
N ALA A 227 6.26 -21.56 -21.64
CA ALA A 227 5.13 -21.82 -22.54
C ALA A 227 5.27 -21.08 -23.87
N ILE A 228 5.69 -19.82 -23.84
CA ILE A 228 5.95 -19.03 -25.06
C ILE A 228 7.09 -19.63 -25.87
N THR A 229 8.25 -19.93 -25.25
CA THR A 229 9.40 -20.49 -25.97
C THR A 229 9.09 -21.88 -26.57
N THR A 230 8.25 -22.66 -25.90
CA THR A 230 7.81 -23.96 -26.45
C THR A 230 6.90 -23.77 -27.65
N GLN A 231 6.00 -22.79 -27.61
CA GLN A 231 5.13 -22.47 -28.73
C GLN A 231 5.90 -21.92 -29.93
N ASP A 232 6.91 -21.08 -29.72
CA ASP A 232 7.81 -20.61 -30.78
C ASP A 232 8.54 -21.77 -31.47
N ARG A 233 9.08 -22.73 -30.71
CA ARG A 233 9.70 -23.93 -31.27
C ARG A 233 8.74 -24.79 -32.10
N LEU A 234 7.49 -24.93 -31.62
CA LEU A 234 6.46 -25.66 -32.39
C LEU A 234 6.15 -24.98 -33.72
N LEU A 235 6.10 -23.63 -33.74
CA LEU A 235 5.90 -22.86 -34.98
C LEU A 235 7.10 -23.01 -35.93
N GLU A 236 8.32 -23.04 -35.41
CA GLU A 236 9.52 -23.27 -36.19
C GLU A 236 9.52 -24.64 -36.85
N ILE A 237 9.19 -25.69 -36.09
CA ILE A 237 9.05 -27.06 -36.60
C ILE A 237 7.95 -27.14 -37.67
N ALA A 238 6.78 -26.51 -37.41
CA ALA A 238 5.68 -26.49 -38.37
C ALA A 238 6.05 -25.78 -39.67
N ASN A 239 6.84 -24.74 -39.63
CA ASN A 239 7.38 -24.03 -40.81
C ASN A 239 8.43 -24.86 -41.57
N GLN A 240 9.24 -25.66 -40.88
CA GLN A 240 10.21 -26.58 -41.50
C GLN A 240 9.55 -27.76 -42.23
N VAL A 241 8.45 -28.29 -41.68
CA VAL A 241 7.72 -29.38 -42.28
C VAL A 241 6.93 -28.94 -43.52
N LYS A 242 6.64 -27.63 -43.67
CA LYS A 242 5.90 -27.06 -44.80
C LYS A 242 6.79 -26.73 -46.01
N ARG A 243 8.12 -26.84 -45.89
CA ARG A 243 9.08 -26.74 -46.96
C ARG A 243 9.46 -28.12 -47.52
#